data_ffbdf263ae1ff725c9cceb9e89bea7bb
#
_entry.id   ffbdf263ae1ff725c9cceb9e89bea7bb
#
_cell.length_a   1.000
_cell.length_b   1.000
_cell.length_c   1.000
_cell.angle_alpha   90.00
_cell.angle_beta   90.00
_cell.angle_gamma   90.00
#
_symmetry.space_group_name_H-M   'P 1'
#
loop_
_entity.id
_entity.type
_entity.pdbx_description
1 polymer ?
#
loop_
_entity_poly.entity_id
_entity_poly.type
_entity_poly.pdbx_seq_one_letter_code
_entity_poly.pdbx_strand_id
1 'polypeptide(L)'
;NSCRPGRGSRAVSLVAYSLEITDLDPIEFDLIFERFLNPDRISMPDFDIDFCEDKRDKVFEYLKSKYKSGVAHIITFGKFKARMALRDVGRVLGLSYGHVDRICKMIPFDPSRPLTLKESIDREPRFKDEIRKDPRVNKLIELSLKIEGLNRNMATHAAGVVIAGQNLTEQVPLYKDHSSKLPLPSTQFDMYSSENAGLVKFDLLGLKTLTVLDKTLKMLEKKGKIFDIKNINLSDQKVYESLSTGNTTGLFQLESTGMRESIKQMKPNKFDDIIALVALYRPGPMSNIPIYNDCKNGLRKPDYIHPTL
;
A
#
# COMPACT_ATOMS: atom_id res chain seq x y z
N ASN A 1 -15.55 -15.68 6.62
CA ASN A 1 -14.18 -15.15 6.58
C ASN A 1 -14.22 -13.70 7.02
N SER A 2 -13.39 -13.32 8.02
CA SER A 2 -13.25 -11.93 8.43
C SER A 2 -12.59 -11.14 7.31
N CYS A 3 -13.34 -10.25 6.69
CA CYS A 3 -12.90 -9.33 5.65
C CYS A 3 -13.09 -7.90 6.16
N ARG A 4 -12.29 -6.96 5.67
CA ARG A 4 -12.47 -5.53 5.99
C ARG A 4 -13.75 -5.02 5.32
N PRO A 5 -14.55 -4.17 6.00
CA PRO A 5 -15.81 -3.64 5.47
C PRO A 5 -15.72 -2.98 4.10
N GLY A 6 -14.58 -2.34 3.81
CA GLY A 6 -14.30 -1.74 2.52
C GLY A 6 -12.89 -1.22 2.44
N ARG A 7 -12.30 -1.24 1.25
CA ARG A 7 -11.01 -0.65 0.94
C ARG A 7 -10.98 -0.15 -0.50
N GLY A 8 -10.24 0.92 -0.72
CA GLY A 8 -10.13 1.54 -2.04
C GLY A 8 -11.41 2.26 -2.47
N SER A 9 -11.45 2.66 -3.71
CA SER A 9 -12.53 3.49 -4.27
C SER A 9 -13.87 2.79 -4.33
N ARG A 10 -13.93 1.45 -4.38
CA ARG A 10 -15.21 0.69 -4.42
C ARG A 10 -16.09 0.87 -3.18
N ALA A 11 -15.49 1.27 -2.04
CA ALA A 11 -16.25 1.51 -0.80
C ALA A 11 -17.29 2.65 -0.93
N VAL A 12 -17.17 3.49 -1.95
CA VAL A 12 -18.12 4.60 -2.21
C VAL A 12 -19.29 4.18 -3.12
N SER A 13 -19.34 2.91 -3.55
CA SER A 13 -20.40 2.40 -4.45
C SER A 13 -21.58 1.85 -3.67
N LEU A 14 -22.75 2.48 -3.80
CA LEU A 14 -24.00 1.99 -3.23
C LEU A 14 -24.39 0.62 -3.81
N VAL A 15 -24.06 0.36 -5.09
CA VAL A 15 -24.31 -0.96 -5.71
C VAL A 15 -23.44 -2.02 -5.04
N ALA A 16 -22.15 -1.75 -4.77
CA ALA A 16 -21.27 -2.68 -4.08
C ALA A 16 -21.77 -2.96 -2.64
N TYR A 17 -22.28 -1.96 -1.95
CA TYR A 17 -22.90 -2.10 -0.63
C TYR A 17 -24.19 -2.96 -0.69
N SER A 18 -25.09 -2.65 -1.62
CA SER A 18 -26.35 -3.40 -1.79
C SER A 18 -26.15 -4.86 -2.20
N LEU A 19 -25.04 -5.18 -2.88
CA LEU A 19 -24.63 -6.53 -3.25
C LEU A 19 -23.78 -7.23 -2.17
N GLU A 20 -23.63 -6.63 -1.00
CA GLU A 20 -22.81 -7.15 0.11
C GLU A 20 -21.31 -7.38 -0.26
N ILE A 21 -20.82 -6.66 -1.27
CA ILE A 21 -19.39 -6.63 -1.64
C ILE A 21 -18.60 -5.78 -0.64
N THR A 22 -19.25 -4.74 -0.09
CA THR A 22 -18.74 -3.89 0.98
C THR A 22 -19.76 -3.84 2.11
N ASP A 23 -19.27 -3.64 3.35
CA ASP A 23 -20.11 -3.50 4.56
C ASP A 23 -20.22 -2.03 5.02
N LEU A 24 -19.78 -1.08 4.20
CA LEU A 24 -19.78 0.35 4.51
C LEU A 24 -20.88 1.04 3.71
N ASP A 25 -21.86 1.65 4.40
CA ASP A 25 -22.90 2.42 3.73
C ASP A 25 -22.34 3.75 3.21
N PRO A 26 -22.24 3.96 1.90
CA PRO A 26 -21.67 5.19 1.35
C PRO A 26 -22.56 6.42 1.58
N ILE A 27 -23.85 6.25 1.85
CA ILE A 27 -24.77 7.35 2.15
C ILE A 27 -24.59 7.82 3.60
N GLU A 28 -24.53 6.89 4.54
CA GLU A 28 -24.30 7.20 5.97
C GLU A 28 -23.01 7.99 6.19
N PHE A 29 -21.95 7.69 5.42
CA PHE A 29 -20.64 8.34 5.56
C PHE A 29 -20.38 9.43 4.52
N ASP A 30 -21.40 9.86 3.77
CA ASP A 30 -21.33 10.91 2.73
C ASP A 30 -20.13 10.72 1.78
N LEU A 31 -19.99 9.49 1.25
CA LEU A 31 -18.88 9.12 0.40
C LEU A 31 -19.16 9.48 -1.06
N ILE A 32 -18.18 10.10 -1.72
CA ILE A 32 -18.29 10.61 -3.09
C ILE A 32 -18.10 9.48 -4.11
N PHE A 33 -19.14 9.14 -4.87
CA PHE A 33 -19.12 8.07 -5.88
C PHE A 33 -18.13 8.32 -7.03
N GLU A 34 -17.87 9.56 -7.39
CA GLU A 34 -16.94 9.97 -8.44
C GLU A 34 -15.49 9.54 -8.17
N ARG A 35 -15.17 9.17 -6.93
CA ARG A 35 -13.89 8.53 -6.60
C ARG A 35 -13.78 7.10 -7.13
N PHE A 36 -14.88 6.43 -7.37
CA PHE A 36 -14.93 5.07 -7.91
C PHE A 36 -14.98 5.07 -9.43
N LEU A 37 -15.97 5.75 -9.98
CA LEU A 37 -16.18 5.89 -11.41
C LEU A 37 -16.38 7.37 -11.76
N ASN A 38 -15.59 7.83 -12.71
CA ASN A 38 -15.63 9.19 -13.22
C ASN A 38 -15.41 9.14 -14.74
N PRO A 39 -16.20 9.87 -15.56
CA PRO A 39 -16.02 9.91 -17.02
C PRO A 39 -14.60 10.25 -17.46
N ASP A 40 -13.88 11.06 -16.67
CA ASP A 40 -12.50 11.47 -16.95
C ASP A 40 -11.46 10.41 -16.51
N ARG A 41 -11.87 9.36 -15.79
CA ARG A 41 -10.99 8.30 -15.35
C ARG A 41 -10.91 7.18 -16.39
N ILE A 42 -9.79 7.11 -17.09
CA ILE A 42 -9.52 6.10 -18.13
C ILE A 42 -9.05 4.75 -17.54
N SER A 43 -8.55 4.73 -16.29
CA SER A 43 -8.03 3.51 -15.66
C SER A 43 -9.14 2.66 -15.03
N MET A 44 -8.95 1.33 -15.06
CA MET A 44 -9.81 0.38 -14.33
C MET A 44 -9.79 0.68 -12.83
N PRO A 45 -10.92 0.49 -12.10
CA PRO A 45 -10.93 0.64 -10.65
C PRO A 45 -10.09 -0.45 -9.98
N ASP A 46 -9.39 -0.07 -8.90
CA ASP A 46 -8.64 -1.03 -8.08
C ASP A 46 -9.57 -1.83 -7.17
N PHE A 47 -9.43 -3.15 -7.21
CA PHE A 47 -10.15 -4.09 -6.36
C PHE A 47 -9.24 -4.65 -5.26
N ASP A 48 -9.05 -3.87 -4.21
CA ASP A 48 -8.31 -4.29 -3.01
C ASP A 48 -9.26 -4.96 -2.01
N ILE A 49 -8.94 -6.17 -1.58
CA ILE A 49 -9.72 -6.89 -0.56
C ILE A 49 -8.78 -7.33 0.55
N ASP A 50 -9.02 -6.83 1.76
CA ASP A 50 -8.27 -7.24 2.95
C ASP A 50 -8.95 -8.43 3.61
N PHE A 51 -8.20 -9.54 3.76
CA PHE A 51 -8.62 -10.74 4.46
C PHE A 51 -7.84 -10.94 5.75
N CYS A 52 -8.41 -11.69 6.68
CA CYS A 52 -7.66 -12.28 7.77
C CYS A 52 -6.48 -13.10 7.20
N GLU A 53 -5.25 -12.81 7.65
CA GLU A 53 -4.02 -13.41 7.11
C GLU A 53 -4.07 -14.94 7.19
N ASP A 54 -4.51 -15.51 8.33
CA ASP A 54 -4.59 -16.96 8.56
C ASP A 54 -5.55 -17.69 7.61
N LYS A 55 -6.45 -16.96 6.94
CA LYS A 55 -7.51 -17.55 6.09
C LYS A 55 -7.38 -17.18 4.62
N ARG A 56 -6.44 -16.33 4.26
CA ARG A 56 -6.27 -15.84 2.88
C ARG A 56 -5.99 -16.98 1.89
N ASP A 57 -5.18 -17.94 2.25
CA ASP A 57 -4.82 -19.05 1.36
C ASP A 57 -6.04 -19.90 0.96
N LYS A 58 -7.03 -20.02 1.85
CA LYS A 58 -8.31 -20.67 1.52
C LYS A 58 -9.09 -19.94 0.43
N VAL A 59 -8.89 -18.62 0.30
CA VAL A 59 -9.50 -17.82 -0.77
C VAL A 59 -8.87 -18.19 -2.10
N PHE A 60 -7.54 -18.34 -2.17
CA PHE A 60 -6.87 -18.79 -3.39
C PHE A 60 -7.29 -20.22 -3.80
N GLU A 61 -7.43 -21.13 -2.83
CA GLU A 61 -7.95 -22.47 -3.09
C GLU A 61 -9.37 -22.44 -3.66
N TYR A 62 -10.24 -21.61 -3.09
CA TYR A 62 -11.60 -21.38 -3.59
C TYR A 62 -11.59 -20.84 -5.02
N LEU A 63 -10.79 -19.82 -5.31
CA LEU A 63 -10.67 -19.24 -6.64
C LEU A 63 -10.19 -20.28 -7.66
N LYS A 64 -9.18 -21.06 -7.29
CA LYS A 64 -8.68 -22.18 -8.12
C LYS A 64 -9.77 -23.21 -8.42
N SER A 65 -10.56 -23.56 -7.43
CA SER A 65 -11.67 -24.52 -7.60
C SER A 65 -12.75 -23.96 -8.52
N LYS A 66 -13.13 -22.68 -8.33
CA LYS A 66 -14.20 -22.02 -9.06
C LYS A 66 -13.85 -21.67 -10.50
N TYR A 67 -12.66 -21.06 -10.71
CA TYR A 67 -12.25 -20.53 -12.01
C TYR A 67 -11.25 -21.43 -12.75
N LYS A 68 -10.75 -22.49 -12.11
CA LYS A 68 -9.84 -23.49 -12.71
C LYS A 68 -8.63 -22.83 -13.38
N SER A 69 -8.57 -22.88 -14.74
CA SER A 69 -7.54 -22.25 -15.56
C SER A 69 -7.74 -20.76 -15.81
N GLY A 70 -8.83 -20.18 -15.30
CA GLY A 70 -9.16 -18.75 -15.44
C GLY A 70 -8.59 -17.86 -14.34
N VAL A 71 -7.70 -18.36 -13.46
CA VAL A 71 -7.12 -17.56 -12.37
C VAL A 71 -5.61 -17.78 -12.26
N ALA A 72 -4.87 -16.69 -12.08
CA ALA A 72 -3.42 -16.72 -11.88
C ALA A 72 -2.98 -15.56 -10.99
N HIS A 73 -1.83 -15.72 -10.30
CA HIS A 73 -1.12 -14.60 -9.68
C HIS A 73 -0.51 -13.68 -10.75
N ILE A 74 -0.27 -12.43 -10.38
CA ILE A 74 0.47 -11.49 -11.22
C ILE A 74 1.96 -11.62 -10.89
N ILE A 75 2.81 -11.62 -11.91
CA ILE A 75 4.26 -11.56 -11.74
C ILE A 75 4.70 -10.13 -11.43
N THR A 76 5.78 -10.00 -10.67
CA THR A 76 6.46 -8.73 -10.44
C THR A 76 7.90 -8.82 -10.88
N PHE A 77 8.39 -7.80 -11.59
CA PHE A 77 9.79 -7.70 -11.98
C PHE A 77 10.50 -6.72 -11.04
N GLY A 78 11.41 -7.26 -10.24
CA GLY A 78 12.32 -6.44 -9.45
C GLY A 78 13.34 -5.78 -10.37
N LYS A 79 13.37 -4.43 -10.39
CA LYS A 79 14.33 -3.66 -11.19
C LYS A 79 15.50 -3.20 -10.33
N PHE A 80 16.67 -3.08 -10.95
CA PHE A 80 17.80 -2.42 -10.31
C PHE A 80 17.47 -0.94 -10.05
N LYS A 81 17.44 -0.56 -8.79
CA LYS A 81 17.40 0.84 -8.36
C LYS A 81 18.80 1.28 -7.98
N ALA A 82 19.07 2.58 -7.95
CA ALA A 82 20.38 3.18 -7.73
C ALA A 82 21.24 2.48 -6.66
N ARG A 83 20.72 2.36 -5.42
CA ARG A 83 21.45 1.71 -4.32
C ARG A 83 21.70 0.21 -4.55
N MET A 84 20.77 -0.47 -5.22
CA MET A 84 20.91 -1.90 -5.50
C MET A 84 21.93 -2.14 -6.62
N ALA A 85 21.89 -1.32 -7.67
CA ALA A 85 22.90 -1.35 -8.74
C ALA A 85 24.30 -1.17 -8.19
N LEU A 86 24.52 -0.13 -7.37
CA LEU A 86 25.82 0.13 -6.72
C LEU A 86 26.30 -1.06 -5.87
N ARG A 87 25.43 -1.67 -5.06
CA ARG A 87 25.80 -2.79 -4.20
C ARG A 87 26.16 -4.05 -4.99
N ASP A 88 25.37 -4.39 -6.00
CA ASP A 88 25.60 -5.60 -6.80
C ASP A 88 26.84 -5.44 -7.69
N VAL A 89 27.01 -4.30 -8.36
CA VAL A 89 28.24 -4.01 -9.13
C VAL A 89 29.46 -3.93 -8.23
N GLY A 90 29.36 -3.25 -7.07
CA GLY A 90 30.44 -3.13 -6.11
C GLY A 90 30.94 -4.48 -5.62
N ARG A 91 30.01 -5.41 -5.36
CA ARG A 91 30.34 -6.80 -4.99
C ARG A 91 31.09 -7.53 -6.11
N VAL A 92 30.65 -7.39 -7.37
CA VAL A 92 31.30 -8.02 -8.52
C VAL A 92 32.69 -7.44 -8.77
N LEU A 93 32.86 -6.13 -8.55
CA LEU A 93 34.16 -5.46 -8.65
C LEU A 93 35.10 -5.71 -7.45
N GLY A 94 34.67 -6.50 -6.46
CA GLY A 94 35.46 -6.80 -5.27
C GLY A 94 35.64 -5.62 -4.31
N LEU A 95 34.77 -4.61 -4.37
CA LEU A 95 34.80 -3.48 -3.44
C LEU A 95 34.26 -3.90 -2.07
N SER A 96 34.83 -3.36 -0.98
CA SER A 96 34.34 -3.66 0.35
C SER A 96 32.93 -3.12 0.56
N TYR A 97 32.12 -3.85 1.33
CA TYR A 97 30.75 -3.45 1.65
C TYR A 97 30.67 -2.04 2.25
N GLY A 98 31.57 -1.72 3.20
CA GLY A 98 31.61 -0.40 3.83
C GLY A 98 31.92 0.74 2.86
N HIS A 99 32.78 0.48 1.86
CA HIS A 99 33.07 1.48 0.82
C HIS A 99 31.85 1.75 -0.05
N VAL A 100 31.20 0.69 -0.54
CA VAL A 100 30.00 0.80 -1.37
C VAL A 100 28.82 1.41 -0.57
N ASP A 101 28.65 1.05 0.70
CA ASP A 101 27.60 1.61 1.53
C ASP A 101 27.79 3.11 1.80
N ARG A 102 29.05 3.58 1.95
CA ARG A 102 29.36 5.01 2.02
C ARG A 102 28.89 5.74 0.76
N ILE A 103 29.14 5.18 -0.42
CA ILE A 103 28.69 5.74 -1.70
C ILE A 103 27.16 5.72 -1.78
N CYS A 104 26.51 4.63 -1.38
CA CYS A 104 25.05 4.53 -1.35
C CYS A 104 24.38 5.56 -0.44
N LYS A 105 25.05 5.95 0.67
CA LYS A 105 24.55 6.99 1.60
C LYS A 105 24.59 8.39 1.02
N MET A 106 25.35 8.64 -0.05
CA MET A 106 25.34 9.91 -0.76
C MET A 106 24.09 10.12 -1.63
N ILE A 107 23.33 9.05 -1.92
CA ILE A 107 22.06 9.17 -2.66
C ILE A 107 21.06 9.95 -1.81
N PRO A 108 20.64 11.16 -2.25
CA PRO A 108 19.71 11.99 -1.49
C PRO A 108 18.39 11.28 -1.27
N PHE A 109 17.76 11.58 -0.15
CA PHE A 109 16.40 11.13 0.10
C PHE A 109 15.40 12.10 -0.53
N ASP A 110 14.51 11.59 -1.38
CA ASP A 110 13.40 12.35 -1.93
C ASP A 110 12.09 11.69 -1.44
N PRO A 111 11.26 12.44 -0.66
CA PRO A 111 10.02 11.89 -0.11
C PRO A 111 8.99 11.51 -1.19
N SER A 112 9.04 12.17 -2.35
CA SER A 112 8.06 11.97 -3.43
C SER A 112 8.34 10.70 -4.24
N ARG A 113 9.63 10.43 -4.51
CA ARG A 113 10.06 9.24 -5.26
C ARG A 113 11.54 8.92 -5.05
N PRO A 114 11.94 7.65 -5.22
CA PRO A 114 13.36 7.31 -5.26
C PRO A 114 14.05 7.98 -6.44
N LEU A 115 15.19 8.66 -6.18
CA LEU A 115 16.01 9.24 -7.23
C LEU A 115 16.75 8.16 -8.01
N THR A 116 16.95 8.40 -9.30
CA THR A 116 17.86 7.61 -10.13
C THR A 116 19.31 7.91 -9.74
N LEU A 117 20.23 7.04 -10.11
CA LEU A 117 21.65 7.26 -9.87
C LEU A 117 22.16 8.52 -10.60
N LYS A 118 21.70 8.75 -11.84
CA LYS A 118 22.03 9.95 -12.61
C LYS A 118 21.57 11.21 -11.88
N GLU A 119 20.30 11.29 -11.48
CA GLU A 119 19.78 12.44 -10.72
C GLU A 119 20.53 12.65 -9.40
N SER A 120 20.93 11.56 -8.74
CA SER A 120 21.69 11.62 -7.50
C SER A 120 23.08 12.22 -7.70
N ILE A 121 23.77 11.85 -8.77
CA ILE A 121 25.08 12.40 -9.14
C ILE A 121 24.97 13.89 -9.48
N ASP A 122 23.92 14.30 -10.16
CA ASP A 122 23.69 15.70 -10.53
C ASP A 122 23.38 16.57 -9.30
N ARG A 123 22.63 16.05 -8.33
CA ARG A 123 22.21 16.77 -7.13
C ARG A 123 23.22 16.78 -5.99
N GLU A 124 24.12 15.78 -5.93
CA GLU A 124 25.09 15.62 -4.82
C GLU A 124 26.53 15.76 -5.32
N PRO A 125 27.17 16.91 -5.11
CA PRO A 125 28.52 17.18 -5.60
C PRO A 125 29.59 16.18 -5.13
N ARG A 126 29.42 15.60 -3.93
CA ARG A 126 30.37 14.60 -3.37
C ARG A 126 30.53 13.37 -4.26
N PHE A 127 29.52 13.01 -5.09
CA PHE A 127 29.67 11.94 -6.07
C PHE A 127 30.76 12.25 -7.09
N LYS A 128 30.78 13.49 -7.62
CA LYS A 128 31.80 13.93 -8.59
C LYS A 128 33.20 13.90 -8.02
N ASP A 129 33.31 14.25 -6.74
CA ASP A 129 34.60 14.22 -6.06
C ASP A 129 35.10 12.78 -5.83
N GLU A 130 34.23 11.87 -5.39
CA GLU A 130 34.59 10.45 -5.20
C GLU A 130 34.96 9.78 -6.54
N ILE A 131 34.22 10.09 -7.61
CA ILE A 131 34.53 9.59 -8.97
C ILE A 131 35.93 10.03 -9.43
N ARG A 132 36.33 11.28 -9.13
CA ARG A 132 37.66 11.82 -9.49
C ARG A 132 38.78 11.22 -8.66
N LYS A 133 38.53 10.92 -7.39
CA LYS A 133 39.54 10.43 -6.43
C LYS A 133 39.90 8.96 -6.62
N ASP A 134 38.94 8.11 -7.00
CA ASP A 134 39.13 6.66 -7.10
C ASP A 134 38.62 6.12 -8.45
N PRO A 135 39.50 5.68 -9.35
CA PRO A 135 39.11 5.07 -10.62
C PRO A 135 38.17 3.86 -10.48
N ARG A 136 38.24 3.14 -9.34
CA ARG A 136 37.32 2.02 -9.06
C ARG A 136 35.90 2.51 -8.81
N VAL A 137 35.74 3.68 -8.16
CA VAL A 137 34.44 4.32 -7.99
C VAL A 137 33.90 4.79 -9.32
N ASN A 138 34.75 5.36 -10.19
CA ASN A 138 34.32 5.72 -11.55
C ASN A 138 33.77 4.50 -12.30
N LYS A 139 34.51 3.37 -12.25
CA LYS A 139 34.03 2.12 -12.89
C LYS A 139 32.76 1.58 -12.28
N LEU A 140 32.62 1.64 -10.95
CA LEU A 140 31.40 1.28 -10.22
C LEU A 140 30.20 2.09 -10.73
N ILE A 141 30.33 3.41 -10.80
CA ILE A 141 29.26 4.31 -11.26
C ILE A 141 28.92 4.05 -12.72
N GLU A 142 29.90 3.97 -13.60
CA GLU A 142 29.69 3.70 -15.04
C GLU A 142 28.85 2.42 -15.27
N LEU A 143 29.23 1.32 -14.62
CA LEU A 143 28.53 0.06 -14.76
C LEU A 143 27.15 0.10 -14.09
N SER A 144 27.02 0.75 -12.95
CA SER A 144 25.76 0.88 -12.25
C SER A 144 24.72 1.68 -13.05
N LEU A 145 25.15 2.74 -13.74
CA LEU A 145 24.29 3.50 -14.65
C LEU A 145 23.78 2.66 -15.83
N LYS A 146 24.58 1.70 -16.31
CA LYS A 146 24.17 0.81 -17.42
C LYS A 146 23.13 -0.22 -17.01
N ILE A 147 23.16 -0.67 -15.75
CA ILE A 147 22.23 -1.71 -15.28
C ILE A 147 21.03 -1.14 -14.53
N GLU A 148 21.07 0.10 -14.07
CA GLU A 148 19.93 0.73 -13.41
C GLU A 148 18.70 0.70 -14.32
N GLY A 149 17.55 0.30 -13.76
CA GLY A 149 16.30 0.17 -14.50
C GLY A 149 16.09 -1.19 -15.19
N LEU A 150 17.15 -1.99 -15.38
CA LEU A 150 17.02 -3.34 -15.92
C LEU A 150 16.30 -4.27 -14.93
N ASN A 151 15.63 -5.29 -15.43
CA ASN A 151 15.04 -6.34 -14.61
C ASN A 151 16.16 -7.17 -13.96
N ARG A 152 16.09 -7.35 -12.65
CA ARG A 152 17.03 -8.12 -11.85
C ARG A 152 16.51 -9.53 -11.56
N ASN A 153 15.28 -9.62 -11.15
CA ASN A 153 14.63 -10.87 -10.79
C ASN A 153 13.12 -10.75 -11.01
N MET A 154 12.48 -11.90 -11.09
CA MET A 154 11.03 -12.01 -11.05
C MET A 154 10.58 -12.64 -9.73
N ALA A 155 9.38 -12.27 -9.29
CA ALA A 155 8.73 -12.83 -8.14
C ALA A 155 7.21 -12.87 -8.39
N THR A 156 6.52 -13.78 -7.75
CA THR A 156 5.06 -13.80 -7.74
C THR A 156 4.53 -12.70 -6.80
N HIS A 157 3.60 -11.89 -7.27
CA HIS A 157 2.94 -10.91 -6.42
C HIS A 157 2.15 -11.63 -5.31
N ALA A 158 2.42 -11.29 -4.04
CA ALA A 158 1.84 -12.03 -2.92
C ALA A 158 0.31 -11.89 -2.81
N ALA A 159 -0.27 -10.83 -3.35
CA ALA A 159 -1.69 -10.48 -3.23
C ALA A 159 -2.42 -10.37 -4.57
N GLY A 160 -1.73 -9.91 -5.62
CA GLY A 160 -2.33 -9.65 -6.93
C GLY A 160 -2.70 -10.92 -7.68
N VAL A 161 -3.94 -11.00 -8.10
CA VAL A 161 -4.46 -12.06 -8.97
C VAL A 161 -5.25 -11.46 -10.12
N VAL A 162 -5.26 -12.16 -11.24
CA VAL A 162 -6.18 -11.91 -12.35
C VAL A 162 -7.20 -13.02 -12.41
N ILE A 163 -8.44 -12.68 -12.75
CA ILE A 163 -9.57 -13.62 -12.87
C ILE A 163 -10.24 -13.39 -14.20
N ALA A 164 -10.35 -14.45 -15.01
CA ALA A 164 -11.03 -14.43 -16.29
C ALA A 164 -12.15 -15.49 -16.32
N GLY A 165 -13.16 -15.26 -17.15
CA GLY A 165 -14.24 -16.23 -17.39
C GLY A 165 -13.83 -17.40 -18.27
N GLN A 166 -12.65 -17.34 -18.88
CA GLN A 166 -12.10 -18.31 -19.83
C GLN A 166 -10.69 -18.72 -19.45
N ASN A 167 -10.09 -19.64 -20.22
CA ASN A 167 -8.73 -20.10 -19.97
C ASN A 167 -7.72 -18.96 -20.19
N LEU A 168 -6.96 -18.62 -19.16
CA LEU A 168 -5.97 -17.54 -19.21
C LEU A 168 -4.86 -17.77 -20.23
N THR A 169 -4.52 -19.03 -20.57
CA THR A 169 -3.46 -19.32 -21.56
C THR A 169 -3.81 -18.86 -22.97
N GLU A 170 -5.08 -18.57 -23.24
CA GLU A 170 -5.54 -17.99 -24.50
C GLU A 170 -5.31 -16.49 -24.59
N GLN A 171 -5.10 -15.83 -23.45
CA GLN A 171 -4.91 -14.37 -23.36
C GLN A 171 -3.49 -13.98 -22.98
N VAL A 172 -2.87 -14.69 -22.02
CA VAL A 172 -1.56 -14.36 -21.50
C VAL A 172 -0.72 -15.63 -21.25
N PRO A 173 0.59 -15.58 -21.46
CA PRO A 173 1.47 -16.68 -21.10
C PRO A 173 1.54 -16.83 -19.57
N LEU A 174 1.53 -18.08 -19.11
CA LEU A 174 1.62 -18.41 -17.68
C LEU A 174 2.99 -19.00 -17.34
N TYR A 175 3.41 -18.75 -16.11
CA TYR A 175 4.62 -19.28 -15.49
C TYR A 175 4.26 -20.05 -14.22
N LYS A 176 4.79 -21.24 -14.09
CA LYS A 176 4.67 -22.05 -12.88
C LYS A 176 6.00 -22.06 -12.15
N ASP A 177 6.05 -21.43 -11.00
CA ASP A 177 7.20 -21.52 -10.13
C ASP A 177 7.15 -22.84 -9.35
N HIS A 178 8.05 -23.78 -9.69
CA HIS A 178 8.14 -25.08 -9.05
C HIS A 178 8.69 -25.00 -7.62
N SER A 179 9.34 -23.91 -7.24
CA SER A 179 9.82 -23.66 -5.88
C SER A 179 8.75 -23.07 -4.96
N SER A 180 7.71 -22.49 -5.55
CA SER A 180 6.63 -21.84 -4.83
C SER A 180 5.59 -22.84 -4.33
N LYS A 181 5.16 -22.66 -3.07
CA LYS A 181 4.03 -23.39 -2.49
C LYS A 181 2.66 -22.80 -2.85
N LEU A 182 2.63 -21.73 -3.66
CA LEU A 182 1.40 -21.08 -4.04
C LEU A 182 0.55 -22.00 -4.95
N PRO A 183 -0.77 -22.03 -4.74
CA PRO A 183 -1.65 -22.98 -5.43
C PRO A 183 -1.91 -22.62 -6.90
N LEU A 184 -1.62 -21.37 -7.30
CA LEU A 184 -1.92 -20.82 -8.62
C LEU A 184 -0.63 -20.59 -9.44
N PRO A 185 -0.66 -20.69 -10.76
CA PRO A 185 0.42 -20.19 -11.62
C PRO A 185 0.47 -18.66 -11.56
N SER A 186 1.52 -18.06 -12.13
CA SER A 186 1.65 -16.61 -12.32
C SER A 186 1.53 -16.24 -13.79
N THR A 187 1.00 -15.08 -14.12
CA THR A 187 1.13 -14.50 -15.46
C THR A 187 2.60 -14.20 -15.72
N GLN A 188 3.04 -14.23 -16.99
CA GLN A 188 4.34 -13.69 -17.38
C GLN A 188 4.26 -12.18 -17.68
N PHE A 189 3.09 -11.61 -17.63
CA PHE A 189 2.83 -10.19 -17.75
C PHE A 189 2.75 -9.56 -16.37
N ASP A 190 3.39 -8.40 -16.22
CA ASP A 190 3.25 -7.57 -15.03
C ASP A 190 1.83 -6.95 -14.96
N MET A 191 1.60 -6.17 -13.93
CA MET A 191 0.31 -5.52 -13.68
C MET A 191 -0.20 -4.72 -14.88
N TYR A 192 0.66 -3.88 -15.46
CA TYR A 192 0.29 -3.01 -16.58
C TYR A 192 0.04 -3.79 -17.87
N SER A 193 0.89 -4.76 -18.15
CA SER A 193 0.74 -5.63 -19.33
C SER A 193 -0.50 -6.51 -19.23
N SER A 194 -0.85 -6.97 -18.03
CA SER A 194 -2.08 -7.73 -17.76
C SER A 194 -3.34 -6.89 -17.98
N GLU A 195 -3.36 -5.64 -17.51
CA GLU A 195 -4.45 -4.70 -17.78
C GLU A 195 -4.59 -4.39 -19.28
N ASN A 196 -3.48 -4.15 -19.97
CA ASN A 196 -3.48 -3.92 -21.41
C ASN A 196 -3.98 -5.14 -22.22
N ALA A 197 -3.81 -6.35 -21.67
CA ALA A 197 -4.38 -7.57 -22.24
C ALA A 197 -5.88 -7.75 -21.92
N GLY A 198 -6.50 -6.78 -21.23
CA GLY A 198 -7.93 -6.79 -20.88
C GLY A 198 -8.27 -7.58 -19.61
N LEU A 199 -7.27 -7.94 -18.79
CA LEU A 199 -7.51 -8.66 -17.54
C LEU A 199 -7.80 -7.70 -16.38
N VAL A 200 -8.71 -8.10 -15.51
CA VAL A 200 -9.03 -7.37 -14.29
C VAL A 200 -8.18 -7.89 -13.13
N LYS A 201 -7.50 -6.96 -12.45
CA LYS A 201 -6.67 -7.23 -11.29
C LYS A 201 -7.48 -7.15 -10.00
N PHE A 202 -7.22 -8.09 -9.10
CA PHE A 202 -7.72 -8.10 -7.72
C PHE A 202 -6.54 -8.25 -6.77
N ASP A 203 -6.43 -7.37 -5.78
CA ASP A 203 -5.42 -7.46 -4.73
C ASP A 203 -6.05 -8.08 -3.47
N LEU A 204 -5.70 -9.34 -3.19
CA LEU A 204 -6.21 -10.12 -2.05
C LEU A 204 -5.18 -10.07 -0.92
N LEU A 205 -5.27 -9.05 -0.09
CA LEU A 205 -4.29 -8.75 0.94
C LEU A 205 -4.56 -9.51 2.24
N GLY A 206 -3.51 -10.04 2.87
CA GLY A 206 -3.58 -10.58 4.23
C GLY A 206 -3.27 -9.48 5.24
N LEU A 207 -4.20 -9.19 6.15
CA LEU A 207 -4.05 -8.15 7.16
C LEU A 207 -4.01 -8.76 8.56
N LYS A 208 -2.86 -8.63 9.26
CA LYS A 208 -2.66 -9.15 10.64
C LYS A 208 -3.67 -8.58 11.63
N THR A 209 -4.03 -7.31 11.49
CA THR A 209 -5.03 -6.67 12.35
C THR A 209 -6.38 -7.37 12.29
N LEU A 210 -6.82 -7.82 11.11
CA LEU A 210 -8.04 -8.61 10.98
C LEU A 210 -7.92 -9.98 11.67
N THR A 211 -6.73 -10.58 11.66
CA THR A 211 -6.46 -11.81 12.41
C THR A 211 -6.57 -11.58 13.93
N VAL A 212 -6.05 -10.46 14.42
CA VAL A 212 -6.18 -10.08 15.84
C VAL A 212 -7.63 -9.89 16.21
N LEU A 213 -8.40 -9.15 15.41
CA LEU A 213 -9.84 -8.93 15.63
C LEU A 213 -10.62 -10.24 15.63
N ASP A 214 -10.41 -11.12 14.63
CA ASP A 214 -11.06 -12.45 14.54
C ASP A 214 -10.77 -13.30 15.78
N LYS A 215 -9.51 -13.33 16.23
CA LYS A 215 -9.13 -14.06 17.45
C LYS A 215 -9.75 -13.45 18.70
N THR A 216 -9.81 -12.13 18.80
CA THR A 216 -10.42 -11.43 19.95
C THR A 216 -11.91 -11.75 20.04
N LEU A 217 -12.65 -11.65 18.94
CA LEU A 217 -14.07 -11.98 18.88
C LEU A 217 -14.34 -13.43 19.33
N LYS A 218 -13.55 -14.39 18.84
CA LYS A 218 -13.64 -15.80 19.25
C LYS A 218 -13.32 -16.01 20.73
N MET A 219 -12.39 -15.25 21.29
CA MET A 219 -12.09 -15.31 22.74
C MET A 219 -13.23 -14.74 23.58
N LEU A 220 -13.90 -13.69 23.12
CA LEU A 220 -15.10 -13.13 23.77
C LEU A 220 -16.27 -14.13 23.72
N GLU A 221 -16.51 -14.73 22.57
CA GLU A 221 -17.55 -15.74 22.36
C GLU A 221 -17.37 -16.94 23.31
N LYS A 222 -16.12 -17.44 23.44
CA LYS A 222 -15.79 -18.51 24.40
C LYS A 222 -16.05 -18.14 25.87
N LYS A 223 -16.08 -16.84 26.18
CA LYS A 223 -16.44 -16.30 27.51
C LYS A 223 -17.92 -15.97 27.63
N GLY A 224 -18.76 -16.39 26.67
CA GLY A 224 -20.19 -16.13 26.65
C GLY A 224 -20.55 -14.65 26.33
N LYS A 225 -19.60 -13.87 25.81
CA LYS A 225 -19.83 -12.48 25.41
C LYS A 225 -19.93 -12.41 23.90
N ILE A 226 -21.11 -12.08 23.39
CA ILE A 226 -21.33 -11.80 21.98
C ILE A 226 -21.08 -10.32 21.75
N PHE A 227 -20.19 -10.00 20.82
CA PHE A 227 -19.86 -8.63 20.46
C PHE A 227 -20.04 -8.45 18.94
N ASP A 228 -20.91 -7.51 18.57
CA ASP A 228 -21.12 -7.16 17.16
C ASP A 228 -20.21 -5.99 16.78
N ILE A 229 -19.20 -6.29 15.98
CA ILE A 229 -18.24 -5.31 15.50
C ILE A 229 -18.85 -4.30 14.51
N LYS A 230 -20.00 -4.63 13.89
CA LYS A 230 -20.66 -3.73 12.94
C LYS A 230 -21.43 -2.61 13.67
N ASN A 231 -21.81 -2.82 14.93
CA ASN A 231 -22.58 -1.89 15.74
C ASN A 231 -21.73 -1.26 16.85
N ILE A 232 -20.52 -0.83 16.54
CA ILE A 232 -19.65 -0.14 17.49
C ILE A 232 -20.12 1.30 17.67
N ASN A 233 -20.21 1.74 18.94
CA ASN A 233 -20.46 3.15 19.26
C ASN A 233 -19.26 4.02 18.89
N LEU A 234 -19.37 4.77 17.80
CA LEU A 234 -18.32 5.68 17.31
C LEU A 234 -18.23 6.99 18.13
N SER A 235 -19.12 7.19 19.12
CA SER A 235 -19.17 8.40 19.95
C SER A 235 -18.60 8.19 21.37
N ASP A 236 -17.95 7.04 21.65
CA ASP A 236 -17.38 6.76 22.98
C ASP A 236 -16.20 7.69 23.29
N GLN A 237 -16.43 8.67 24.17
CA GLN A 237 -15.44 9.69 24.54
C GLN A 237 -14.19 9.11 25.21
N LYS A 238 -14.30 7.99 25.95
CA LYS A 238 -13.15 7.33 26.58
C LYS A 238 -12.12 6.85 25.55
N VAL A 239 -12.59 6.45 24.36
CA VAL A 239 -11.70 6.07 23.25
C VAL A 239 -10.91 7.28 22.75
N TYR A 240 -11.57 8.42 22.55
CA TYR A 240 -10.90 9.64 22.08
C TYR A 240 -9.96 10.24 23.13
N GLU A 241 -10.32 10.20 24.41
CA GLU A 241 -9.43 10.56 25.50
C GLU A 241 -8.16 9.70 25.50
N SER A 242 -8.33 8.38 25.40
CA SER A 242 -7.20 7.45 25.31
C SER A 242 -6.32 7.71 24.07
N LEU A 243 -6.92 7.94 22.88
CA LEU A 243 -6.18 8.30 21.68
C LEU A 243 -5.38 9.59 21.85
N SER A 244 -5.99 10.60 22.48
CA SER A 244 -5.37 11.93 22.71
C SER A 244 -4.13 11.88 23.58
N THR A 245 -3.95 10.83 24.39
CA THR A 245 -2.69 10.60 25.14
C THR A 245 -1.54 10.14 24.25
N GLY A 246 -1.83 9.70 23.02
CA GLY A 246 -0.85 9.11 22.11
C GLY A 246 -0.46 7.67 22.48
N ASN A 247 -1.18 7.01 23.38
CA ASN A 247 -0.97 5.60 23.71
C ASN A 247 -1.65 4.70 22.69
N THR A 248 -1.09 4.67 21.47
CA THR A 248 -1.67 4.00 20.31
C THR A 248 -0.86 2.78 19.84
N THR A 249 -0.07 2.18 20.74
CA THR A 249 0.70 0.96 20.45
C THR A 249 -0.23 -0.18 20.06
N GLY A 250 0.01 -0.78 18.91
CA GLY A 250 -0.81 -1.88 18.37
C GLY A 250 -2.11 -1.42 17.70
N LEU A 251 -2.39 -0.12 17.65
CA LEU A 251 -3.51 0.41 16.89
C LEU A 251 -3.10 0.63 15.43
N PHE A 252 -3.70 -0.13 14.53
CA PHE A 252 -3.38 -0.11 13.10
C PHE A 252 -3.40 1.32 12.53
N GLN A 253 -2.36 1.67 11.78
CA GLN A 253 -2.14 2.98 11.17
C GLN A 253 -1.90 4.15 12.14
N LEU A 254 -2.11 3.98 13.45
CA LEU A 254 -2.00 5.05 14.45
C LEU A 254 -0.74 4.96 15.33
N GLU A 255 0.11 3.97 15.11
CA GLU A 255 1.20 3.60 16.05
C GLU A 255 2.58 4.20 15.72
N SER A 256 2.78 4.82 14.56
CA SER A 256 4.08 5.44 14.24
C SER A 256 4.34 6.67 15.11
N THR A 257 5.61 6.97 15.39
CA THR A 257 5.99 8.12 16.23
C THR A 257 5.37 9.42 15.74
N GLY A 258 5.49 9.72 14.43
CA GLY A 258 4.94 10.95 13.87
C GLY A 258 3.40 10.99 13.92
N MET A 259 2.72 9.85 13.71
CA MET A 259 1.26 9.77 13.85
C MET A 259 0.83 10.01 15.31
N ARG A 260 1.55 9.44 16.28
CA ARG A 260 1.28 9.68 17.72
C ARG A 260 1.39 11.16 18.09
N GLU A 261 2.43 11.84 17.60
CA GLU A 261 2.59 13.28 17.84
C GLU A 261 1.46 14.09 17.18
N SER A 262 1.06 13.72 15.96
CA SER A 262 -0.08 14.34 15.27
C SER A 262 -1.39 14.13 16.04
N ILE A 263 -1.64 12.93 16.60
CA ILE A 263 -2.81 12.64 17.43
C ILE A 263 -2.82 13.49 18.69
N LYS A 264 -1.68 13.59 19.39
CA LYS A 264 -1.56 14.42 20.61
C LYS A 264 -1.84 15.89 20.35
N GLN A 265 -1.39 16.40 19.19
CA GLN A 265 -1.64 17.79 18.80
C GLN A 265 -3.10 18.01 18.38
N MET A 266 -3.69 17.07 17.64
CA MET A 266 -5.08 17.17 17.17
C MET A 266 -6.09 17.01 18.28
N LYS A 267 -5.81 16.16 19.27
CA LYS A 267 -6.74 15.80 20.36
C LYS A 267 -8.11 15.41 19.80
N PRO A 268 -8.20 14.29 19.10
CA PRO A 268 -9.45 13.88 18.48
C PRO A 268 -10.56 13.70 19.51
N ASN A 269 -11.77 14.13 19.20
CA ASN A 269 -12.95 14.00 20.06
C ASN A 269 -14.18 13.45 19.33
N LYS A 270 -14.03 13.14 18.03
CA LYS A 270 -15.04 12.52 17.18
C LYS A 270 -14.37 11.67 16.10
N PHE A 271 -15.16 10.80 15.48
CA PHE A 271 -14.64 9.86 14.46
C PHE A 271 -14.09 10.58 13.23
N ASP A 272 -14.72 11.69 12.81
CA ASP A 272 -14.25 12.51 11.68
C ASP A 272 -12.81 13.00 11.84
N ASP A 273 -12.38 13.28 13.08
CA ASP A 273 -11.01 13.69 13.34
C ASP A 273 -10.01 12.57 13.01
N ILE A 274 -10.38 11.32 13.28
CA ILE A 274 -9.55 10.16 12.95
C ILE A 274 -9.51 9.97 11.42
N ILE A 275 -10.66 10.12 10.75
CA ILE A 275 -10.74 10.07 9.28
C ILE A 275 -9.85 11.15 8.67
N ALA A 276 -9.98 12.40 9.13
CA ALA A 276 -9.18 13.52 8.66
C ALA A 276 -7.67 13.29 8.89
N LEU A 277 -7.29 12.83 10.07
CA LEU A 277 -5.90 12.54 10.40
C LEU A 277 -5.29 11.49 9.48
N VAL A 278 -5.97 10.35 9.28
CA VAL A 278 -5.51 9.27 8.39
C VAL A 278 -5.44 9.74 6.94
N ALA A 279 -6.33 10.63 6.52
CA ALA A 279 -6.32 11.22 5.18
C ALA A 279 -5.17 12.22 4.99
N LEU A 280 -4.88 13.05 5.99
CA LEU A 280 -3.85 14.09 5.94
C LEU A 280 -2.44 13.56 6.21
N TYR A 281 -2.28 12.50 7.01
CA TYR A 281 -0.96 11.96 7.35
C TYR A 281 -0.34 11.16 6.19
N ARG A 282 -0.02 11.86 5.12
CA ARG A 282 0.62 11.34 3.88
C ARG A 282 1.60 12.36 3.34
N PRO A 283 2.62 11.94 2.58
CA PRO A 283 3.46 12.88 1.82
C PRO A 283 2.59 13.81 0.95
N GLY A 284 2.80 15.11 1.07
CA GLY A 284 1.99 16.16 0.42
C GLY A 284 1.00 16.80 1.39
N PRO A 285 -0.13 16.18 1.73
CA PRO A 285 -1.16 16.84 2.56
C PRO A 285 -0.80 16.98 4.05
N MET A 286 0.28 16.35 4.53
CA MET A 286 0.71 16.41 5.93
C MET A 286 0.93 17.84 6.45
N SER A 287 1.35 18.76 5.58
CA SER A 287 1.51 20.19 5.91
C SER A 287 0.19 20.87 6.30
N ASN A 288 -0.96 20.28 5.97
CA ASN A 288 -2.28 20.82 6.30
C ASN A 288 -2.80 20.36 7.68
N ILE A 289 -2.11 19.46 8.38
CA ILE A 289 -2.52 19.02 9.72
C ILE A 289 -2.61 20.18 10.71
N PRO A 290 -1.63 21.11 10.79
CA PRO A 290 -1.76 22.28 11.65
C PRO A 290 -2.98 23.16 11.31
N ILE A 291 -3.25 23.36 10.02
CA ILE A 291 -4.40 24.14 9.54
C ILE A 291 -5.71 23.49 10.00
N TYR A 292 -5.82 22.17 9.83
CA TYR A 292 -6.99 21.43 10.33
C TYR A 292 -7.17 21.59 11.84
N ASN A 293 -6.09 21.47 12.61
CA ASN A 293 -6.12 21.64 14.06
C ASN A 293 -6.58 23.05 14.47
N ASP A 294 -6.09 24.09 13.79
CA ASP A 294 -6.47 25.47 14.04
C ASP A 294 -7.96 25.70 13.75
N CYS A 295 -8.45 25.18 12.62
CA CYS A 295 -9.87 25.26 12.25
C CYS A 295 -10.74 24.51 13.28
N LYS A 296 -10.34 23.28 13.65
CA LYS A 296 -11.04 22.47 14.66
C LYS A 296 -11.15 23.18 16.01
N ASN A 297 -10.09 23.88 16.42
CA ASN A 297 -10.02 24.57 17.71
C ASN A 297 -10.61 26.01 17.65
N GLY A 298 -11.17 26.43 16.51
CA GLY A 298 -11.74 27.76 16.33
C GLY A 298 -10.72 28.89 16.25
N LEU A 299 -9.42 28.57 16.10
CA LEU A 299 -8.34 29.55 15.97
C LEU A 299 -8.27 30.13 14.56
N ARG A 300 -8.82 29.42 13.58
CA ARG A 300 -8.85 29.80 12.17
C ARG A 300 -10.19 29.42 11.55
N LYS A 301 -10.74 30.26 10.67
CA LYS A 301 -11.88 29.86 9.82
C LYS A 301 -11.41 28.97 8.67
N PRO A 302 -12.20 27.95 8.29
CA PRO A 302 -11.90 27.17 7.08
C PRO A 302 -11.86 28.09 5.87
N ASP A 303 -10.89 27.83 4.99
CA ASP A 303 -10.73 28.52 3.72
C ASP A 303 -11.11 27.55 2.60
N TYR A 304 -12.25 27.78 2.00
CA TYR A 304 -12.79 26.91 0.96
C TYR A 304 -12.42 27.46 -0.42
N ILE A 305 -12.12 26.55 -1.34
CA ILE A 305 -11.75 26.89 -2.74
C ILE A 305 -12.89 27.61 -3.46
N HIS A 306 -14.13 27.35 -3.05
CA HIS A 306 -15.32 27.96 -3.64
C HIS A 306 -16.35 28.30 -2.55
N PRO A 307 -17.08 29.43 -2.65
CA PRO A 307 -18.08 29.84 -1.66
C PRO A 307 -19.24 28.86 -1.43
N THR A 308 -19.46 27.93 -2.38
CA THR A 308 -20.51 26.90 -2.28
C THR A 308 -20.07 25.70 -1.44
N LEU A 309 -18.77 25.55 -1.13
CA LEU A 309 -18.20 24.51 -0.29
C LEU A 309 -18.06 24.99 1.15
#